data_4661b69330f8742d0dc8a4eaf4f84962
#
_entry.id   4661b69330f8742d0dc8a4eaf4f84962
#
_cell.length_a   1.000
_cell.length_b   1.000
_cell.length_c   1.000
_cell.angle_alpha   90.00
_cell.angle_beta   90.00
_cell.angle_gamma   90.00
#
_symmetry.space_group_name_H-M   'P 1'
#
loop_
_entity.id
_entity.type
_entity.pdbx_description
1 polymer ?
#
loop_
_entity_poly.entity_id
_entity_poly.type
_entity_poly.pdbx_seq_one_letter_code
_entity_poly.pdbx_strand_id
1 'polypeptide(L)'
;MQPAPAQEFERLRGLPLTKTTRNGLVQFFHFGSTRYTTPQGLILDVGEITLALNCPWQLQPSAGDAIKHSEVYIRRREAGLPSPVWDWKVPGSSLRDQRLLELAKRVPALVVARVEPLEEYGFTVYFTDHSTLTVSPDPQEPEEEYWQLFSNTGDGMKVGAGRGGYMH
;
A
#
# COMPACT_ATOMS: atom_id res chain seq x y z
N MET A 1 -26.93 -2.57 2.21
CA MET A 1 -25.46 -2.62 2.49
C MET A 1 -24.74 -3.11 1.24
N GLN A 2 -23.74 -2.37 0.80
CA GLN A 2 -22.93 -2.79 -0.35
C GLN A 2 -21.93 -3.86 0.07
N PRO A 3 -21.75 -4.92 -0.72
CA PRO A 3 -20.75 -5.93 -0.40
C PRO A 3 -19.34 -5.41 -0.70
N ALA A 4 -18.36 -5.96 -0.01
CA ALA A 4 -16.95 -5.70 -0.30
C ALA A 4 -16.60 -6.19 -1.71
N PRO A 5 -15.58 -5.57 -2.37
CA PRO A 5 -15.19 -5.92 -3.74
C PRO A 5 -14.36 -7.22 -3.78
N ALA A 6 -14.99 -8.34 -3.48
CA ALA A 6 -14.32 -9.63 -3.32
C ALA A 6 -13.62 -10.11 -4.60
N GLN A 7 -14.22 -9.87 -5.77
CA GLN A 7 -13.62 -10.29 -7.05
C GLN A 7 -12.34 -9.51 -7.34
N GLU A 8 -12.37 -8.21 -7.03
CA GLU A 8 -11.22 -7.33 -7.26
C GLU A 8 -10.10 -7.66 -6.27
N PHE A 9 -10.43 -7.94 -5.01
CA PHE A 9 -9.45 -8.40 -4.03
C PHE A 9 -8.80 -9.71 -4.46
N GLU A 10 -9.55 -10.62 -5.06
CA GLU A 10 -9.03 -11.90 -5.52
C GLU A 10 -7.94 -11.74 -6.59
N ARG A 11 -7.95 -10.64 -7.33
CA ARG A 11 -6.93 -10.36 -8.33
C ARG A 11 -5.54 -10.13 -7.75
N LEU A 12 -5.44 -9.80 -6.45
CA LEU A 12 -4.15 -9.67 -5.77
C LEU A 12 -3.50 -11.02 -5.48
N ARG A 13 -4.27 -12.10 -5.38
CA ARG A 13 -3.76 -13.42 -5.02
C ARG A 13 -2.64 -13.85 -5.97
N GLY A 14 -1.52 -14.29 -5.38
CA GLY A 14 -0.36 -14.75 -6.14
C GLY A 14 0.57 -13.65 -6.63
N LEU A 15 0.22 -12.38 -6.45
CA LEU A 15 1.09 -11.27 -6.88
C LEU A 15 2.12 -10.94 -5.80
N PRO A 16 3.39 -10.71 -6.19
CA PRO A 16 4.40 -10.25 -5.26
C PRO A 16 4.29 -8.74 -5.01
N LEU A 17 4.63 -8.32 -3.80
CA LEU A 17 4.85 -6.90 -3.51
C LEU A 17 6.18 -6.50 -4.15
N THR A 18 6.13 -5.59 -5.12
CA THR A 18 7.30 -5.23 -5.93
C THR A 18 7.86 -3.86 -5.60
N LYS A 19 7.01 -2.94 -5.10
CA LYS A 19 7.43 -1.56 -4.89
C LYS A 19 6.49 -0.87 -3.91
N THR A 20 7.01 0.09 -3.17
CA THR A 20 6.22 1.00 -2.33
C THR A 20 6.61 2.43 -2.67
N THR A 21 5.63 3.30 -2.81
CA THR A 21 5.81 4.74 -3.05
C THR A 21 4.79 5.50 -2.22
N ARG A 22 4.94 6.81 -2.14
CA ARG A 22 3.93 7.66 -1.48
C ARG A 22 3.84 9.05 -2.10
N ASN A 23 2.69 9.66 -1.89
CA ASN A 23 2.47 11.07 -2.18
C ASN A 23 1.90 11.70 -0.91
N GLY A 24 2.72 12.49 -0.21
CA GLY A 24 2.33 12.99 1.11
C GLY A 24 2.08 11.83 2.08
N LEU A 25 0.88 11.77 2.65
CA LEU A 25 0.46 10.70 3.55
C LEU A 25 -0.04 9.47 2.82
N VAL A 26 -0.45 9.60 1.56
CA VAL A 26 -1.00 8.47 0.79
C VAL A 26 0.11 7.49 0.47
N GLN A 27 -0.04 6.26 0.94
CA GLN A 27 0.91 5.18 0.69
C GLN A 27 0.42 4.32 -0.45
N PHE A 28 1.31 4.03 -1.40
CA PHE A 28 1.03 3.11 -2.51
C PHE A 28 1.81 1.82 -2.32
N PHE A 29 1.11 0.71 -2.44
CA PHE A 29 1.70 -0.64 -2.52
C PHE A 29 1.47 -1.16 -3.92
N HIS A 30 2.55 -1.53 -4.61
CA HIS A 30 2.51 -2.01 -5.99
C HIS A 30 2.73 -3.51 -6.01
N PHE A 31 1.79 -4.23 -6.63
CA PHE A 31 1.80 -5.69 -6.70
C PHE A 31 1.96 -6.14 -8.14
N GLY A 32 2.80 -7.16 -8.36
CA GLY A 32 3.11 -7.62 -9.69
C GLY A 32 3.95 -6.61 -10.48
N SER A 33 4.05 -6.85 -11.78
CA SER A 33 4.84 -5.99 -12.67
C SER A 33 4.22 -6.00 -14.07
N THR A 34 4.08 -4.85 -14.67
CA THR A 34 3.61 -4.68 -16.04
C THR A 34 4.30 -3.46 -16.66
N ARG A 35 4.21 -3.35 -17.98
CA ARG A 35 4.75 -2.19 -18.70
C ARG A 35 3.63 -1.25 -19.07
N TYR A 36 3.86 0.02 -18.84
CA TYR A 36 2.95 1.09 -19.20
C TYR A 36 3.66 2.05 -20.16
N THR A 37 3.02 2.34 -21.30
CA THR A 37 3.55 3.32 -22.25
C THR A 37 2.83 4.64 -22.04
N THR A 38 3.59 5.69 -21.71
CA THR A 38 3.05 7.02 -21.49
C THR A 38 2.63 7.66 -22.83
N PRO A 39 1.77 8.72 -22.81
CA PRO A 39 1.45 9.47 -24.03
C PRO A 39 2.68 10.02 -24.76
N GLN A 40 3.78 10.25 -24.04
CA GLN A 40 5.05 10.71 -24.61
C GLN A 40 5.91 9.57 -25.19
N GLY A 41 5.43 8.32 -25.11
CA GLY A 41 6.15 7.17 -25.65
C GLY A 41 7.16 6.52 -24.68
N LEU A 42 7.22 6.98 -23.43
CA LEU A 42 8.09 6.36 -22.42
C LEU A 42 7.47 5.04 -21.96
N ILE A 43 8.33 4.02 -21.79
CA ILE A 43 7.93 2.73 -21.27
C ILE A 43 8.35 2.66 -19.80
N LEU A 44 7.38 2.51 -18.90
CA LEU A 44 7.60 2.44 -17.46
C LEU A 44 7.24 1.07 -16.93
N ASP A 45 8.05 0.56 -16.02
CA ASP A 45 7.70 -0.61 -15.22
C ASP A 45 6.85 -0.15 -14.05
N VAL A 46 5.61 -0.62 -13.98
CA VAL A 46 4.66 -0.28 -12.93
C VAL A 46 4.10 -1.54 -12.31
N GLY A 47 3.53 -1.44 -11.14
CA GLY A 47 2.78 -2.54 -10.54
C GLY A 47 1.60 -2.93 -11.43
N GLU A 48 1.32 -4.22 -11.51
CA GLU A 48 0.13 -4.70 -12.22
C GLU A 48 -1.13 -4.17 -11.55
N ILE A 49 -1.17 -4.23 -10.21
CA ILE A 49 -2.24 -3.68 -9.38
C ILE A 49 -1.62 -2.81 -8.30
N THR A 50 -2.22 -1.65 -8.07
CA THR A 50 -1.78 -0.71 -7.04
C THR A 50 -2.87 -0.54 -5.99
N LEU A 51 -2.45 -0.57 -4.72
CA LEU A 51 -3.28 -0.26 -3.56
C LEU A 51 -2.81 1.08 -3.00
N ALA A 52 -3.71 2.07 -3.00
CA ALA A 52 -3.47 3.40 -2.44
C ALA A 52 -4.20 3.53 -1.11
N LEU A 53 -3.48 3.86 -0.04
CA LEU A 53 -4.02 3.95 1.32
C LEU A 53 -3.94 5.38 1.83
N ASN A 54 -5.10 5.96 2.17
CA ASN A 54 -5.25 7.27 2.78
C ASN A 54 -5.99 7.17 4.12
N CYS A 55 -5.74 6.12 4.86
CA CYS A 55 -6.33 5.84 6.17
C CYS A 55 -5.31 5.07 7.00
N PRO A 56 -5.55 4.86 8.30
CA PRO A 56 -4.66 4.06 9.13
C PRO A 56 -4.46 2.65 8.59
N TRP A 57 -3.22 2.18 8.63
CA TRP A 57 -2.85 0.82 8.24
C TRP A 57 -1.65 0.37 9.05
N GLN A 58 -1.47 -0.94 9.11
CA GLN A 58 -0.34 -1.56 9.80
C GLN A 58 0.10 -2.79 9.02
N LEU A 59 1.40 -2.89 8.77
CA LEU A 59 1.99 -4.08 8.17
C LEU A 59 2.79 -4.82 9.23
N GLN A 60 2.36 -6.06 9.53
CA GLN A 60 3.04 -6.93 10.48
C GLN A 60 3.89 -7.94 9.69
N PRO A 61 5.22 -7.78 9.69
CA PRO A 61 6.09 -8.80 9.08
C PRO A 61 6.00 -10.12 9.84
N SER A 62 6.38 -11.22 9.19
CA SER A 62 6.45 -12.54 9.83
C SER A 62 7.46 -12.57 10.97
N ALA A 63 8.46 -11.70 10.95
CA ALA A 63 9.44 -11.51 12.02
C ALA A 63 9.75 -10.03 12.16
N GLY A 64 9.89 -9.57 13.41
CA GLY A 64 10.19 -8.17 13.70
C GLY A 64 8.94 -7.35 14.03
N ASP A 65 9.16 -6.07 14.22
CA ASP A 65 8.12 -5.13 14.65
C ASP A 65 7.20 -4.72 13.50
N ALA A 66 5.96 -4.41 13.83
CA ALA A 66 5.00 -3.87 12.87
C ALA A 66 5.48 -2.55 12.27
N ILE A 67 5.17 -2.35 10.99
CA ILE A 67 5.36 -1.08 10.32
C ILE A 67 4.03 -0.35 10.35
N LYS A 68 3.99 0.82 11.01
CA LYS A 68 2.75 1.60 11.19
C LYS A 68 2.71 2.79 10.24
N HIS A 69 1.52 3.15 9.78
CA HIS A 69 1.34 4.30 8.91
C HIS A 69 1.87 5.60 9.55
N SER A 70 1.79 5.72 10.88
CA SER A 70 2.27 6.89 11.62
C SER A 70 3.79 7.05 11.62
N GLU A 71 4.56 6.02 11.26
CA GLU A 71 6.03 6.11 11.18
C GLU A 71 6.49 7.06 10.05
N VAL A 72 5.58 7.56 9.23
CA VAL A 72 5.89 8.63 8.27
C VAL A 72 6.39 9.89 8.97
N TYR A 73 6.00 10.11 10.21
CA TYR A 73 6.43 11.26 11.03
C TYR A 73 7.70 11.00 11.82
N ILE A 74 8.30 9.82 11.67
CA ILE A 74 9.56 9.45 12.31
C ILE A 74 10.66 9.50 11.27
N ARG A 75 11.77 10.15 11.63
CA ARG A 75 12.93 10.27 10.76
C ARG A 75 13.54 8.89 10.49
N ARG A 76 14.00 8.68 9.27
CA ARG A 76 14.73 7.46 8.91
C ARG A 76 16.00 7.31 9.73
N ARG A 77 16.43 6.07 9.96
CA ARG A 77 17.70 5.77 10.63
C ARG A 77 18.83 5.96 9.65
N GLU A 78 19.84 6.73 10.06
CA GLU A 78 21.02 7.01 9.24
C GLU A 78 22.28 6.71 10.02
N ALA A 79 23.33 6.27 9.30
CA ALA A 79 24.65 6.13 9.88
C ALA A 79 25.30 7.53 9.97
N GLY A 80 25.98 7.80 11.08
CA GLY A 80 26.64 9.08 11.31
C GLY A 80 25.71 10.16 11.86
N LEU A 81 26.14 11.42 11.72
CA LEU A 81 25.36 12.56 12.21
C LEU A 81 24.22 12.87 11.24
N PRO A 82 22.96 12.90 11.71
CA PRO A 82 21.85 13.23 10.85
C PRO A 82 21.90 14.68 10.41
N SER A 83 21.37 14.97 9.21
CA SER A 83 21.17 16.35 8.76
C SER A 83 20.28 17.10 9.77
N PRO A 84 20.60 18.37 10.11
CA PRO A 84 19.75 19.15 10.99
C PRO A 84 18.39 19.51 10.37
N VAL A 85 18.27 19.41 9.04
CA VAL A 85 17.02 19.69 8.31
C VAL A 85 16.37 18.37 7.93
N TRP A 86 15.13 18.20 8.36
CA TRP A 86 14.34 17.03 8.00
C TRP A 86 12.89 17.45 7.77
N ASP A 87 12.33 17.00 6.63
CA ASP A 87 10.94 17.24 6.27
C ASP A 87 10.28 15.91 5.94
N TRP A 88 9.29 15.51 6.74
CA TRP A 88 8.57 14.25 6.53
C TRP A 88 7.88 14.18 5.17
N LYS A 89 7.57 15.32 4.55
CA LYS A 89 6.89 15.39 3.26
C LYS A 89 7.76 14.90 2.11
N VAL A 90 9.07 14.87 2.29
CA VAL A 90 10.00 14.41 1.25
C VAL A 90 9.95 12.88 1.17
N PRO A 91 9.53 12.28 0.04
CA PRO A 91 9.53 10.83 -0.11
C PRO A 91 10.91 10.22 0.15
N GLY A 92 10.94 9.11 0.88
CA GLY A 92 12.20 8.44 1.26
C GLY A 92 12.80 8.91 2.57
N SER A 93 12.31 10.00 3.17
CA SER A 93 12.94 10.62 4.35
C SER A 93 12.50 10.02 5.68
N SER A 94 11.39 9.29 5.73
CA SER A 94 10.83 8.76 6.97
C SER A 94 11.26 7.33 7.27
N LEU A 95 11.09 6.94 8.55
CA LEU A 95 11.28 5.56 8.98
C LEU A 95 10.33 4.61 8.24
N ARG A 96 9.10 5.04 8.01
CA ARG A 96 8.13 4.25 7.23
C ARG A 96 8.66 3.94 5.83
N ASP A 97 9.15 4.95 5.13
CA ASP A 97 9.73 4.78 3.80
C ASP A 97 10.90 3.80 3.81
N GLN A 98 11.81 3.96 4.78
CA GLN A 98 12.98 3.10 4.91
C GLN A 98 12.59 1.64 5.15
N ARG A 99 11.69 1.40 6.09
CA ARG A 99 11.27 0.04 6.43
C ARG A 99 10.49 -0.64 5.32
N LEU A 100 9.61 0.11 4.62
CA LEU A 100 8.89 -0.42 3.47
C LEU A 100 9.80 -0.74 2.31
N LEU A 101 10.82 0.09 2.07
CA LEU A 101 11.80 -0.17 1.01
C LEU A 101 12.57 -1.46 1.27
N GLU A 102 13.02 -1.67 2.50
CA GLU A 102 13.70 -2.91 2.90
C GLU A 102 12.80 -4.12 2.68
N LEU A 103 11.53 -4.00 3.03
CA LEU A 103 10.56 -5.09 2.88
C LEU A 103 10.30 -5.41 1.40
N ALA A 104 10.15 -4.38 0.56
CA ALA A 104 9.88 -4.56 -0.87
C ALA A 104 11.07 -5.13 -1.63
N LYS A 105 12.29 -4.92 -1.13
CA LYS A 105 13.52 -5.45 -1.75
C LYS A 105 13.88 -6.86 -1.29
N ARG A 106 13.17 -7.38 -0.33
CA ARG A 106 13.51 -8.66 0.27
C ARG A 106 13.34 -9.82 -0.73
N VAL A 107 14.18 -10.85 -0.59
CA VAL A 107 14.17 -12.06 -1.41
C VAL A 107 14.00 -13.27 -0.48
N PRO A 108 12.99 -14.13 -0.68
CA PRO A 108 11.92 -14.00 -1.67
C PRO A 108 10.94 -12.87 -1.34
N ALA A 109 10.26 -12.35 -2.36
CA ALA A 109 9.29 -11.28 -2.20
C ALA A 109 8.10 -11.72 -1.35
N LEU A 110 7.38 -10.75 -0.77
CA LEU A 110 6.08 -10.99 -0.15
C LEU A 110 5.06 -11.27 -1.25
N VAL A 111 4.39 -12.41 -1.20
CA VAL A 111 3.39 -12.80 -2.18
C VAL A 111 2.02 -12.87 -1.49
N VAL A 112 1.01 -12.27 -2.11
CA VAL A 112 -0.34 -12.26 -1.56
C VAL A 112 -0.94 -13.66 -1.57
N ALA A 113 -1.39 -14.13 -0.41
CA ALA A 113 -2.11 -15.38 -0.27
C ALA A 113 -3.62 -15.19 -0.42
N ARG A 114 -4.18 -14.18 0.22
CA ARG A 114 -5.60 -13.84 0.15
C ARG A 114 -5.86 -12.46 0.75
N VAL A 115 -7.04 -11.93 0.50
CA VAL A 115 -7.53 -10.68 1.12
C VAL A 115 -8.88 -10.97 1.77
N GLU A 116 -9.04 -10.54 3.02
CA GLU A 116 -10.28 -10.71 3.78
C GLU A 116 -10.85 -9.35 4.16
N PRO A 117 -12.11 -9.07 3.79
CA PRO A 117 -12.78 -7.85 4.23
C PRO A 117 -12.98 -7.84 5.75
N LEU A 118 -12.91 -6.64 6.32
CA LEU A 118 -13.23 -6.37 7.72
C LEU A 118 -14.44 -5.43 7.77
N GLU A 119 -14.93 -5.15 8.97
CA GLU A 119 -15.98 -4.17 9.18
C GLU A 119 -15.47 -2.75 8.85
N GLU A 120 -16.40 -1.82 8.64
CA GLU A 120 -16.13 -0.40 8.43
C GLU A 120 -15.15 -0.14 7.27
N TYR A 121 -15.32 -0.91 6.18
CA TYR A 121 -14.57 -0.76 4.92
C TYR A 121 -13.09 -1.11 5.02
N GLY A 122 -12.67 -1.75 6.12
CA GLY A 122 -11.31 -2.26 6.26
C GLY A 122 -11.12 -3.61 5.57
N PHE A 123 -9.88 -4.07 5.54
CA PHE A 123 -9.53 -5.40 5.05
C PHE A 123 -8.13 -5.78 5.53
N THR A 124 -7.82 -7.07 5.42
CA THR A 124 -6.49 -7.59 5.69
C THR A 124 -5.96 -8.32 4.46
N VAL A 125 -4.75 -7.96 4.05
CA VAL A 125 -3.99 -8.71 3.03
C VAL A 125 -3.10 -9.69 3.77
N TYR A 126 -3.28 -10.98 3.48
CA TYR A 126 -2.44 -12.05 4.03
C TYR A 126 -1.39 -12.45 3.00
N PHE A 127 -0.14 -12.49 3.42
CA PHE A 127 0.96 -12.93 2.57
C PHE A 127 1.32 -14.40 2.87
N THR A 128 1.96 -15.06 1.92
CA THR A 128 2.29 -16.49 2.04
C THR A 128 3.29 -16.80 3.14
N ASP A 129 4.07 -15.80 3.59
CA ASP A 129 5.03 -15.94 4.68
C ASP A 129 4.44 -15.63 6.06
N HIS A 130 3.11 -15.49 6.15
CA HIS A 130 2.35 -15.12 7.34
C HIS A 130 2.44 -13.63 7.72
N SER A 131 3.08 -12.79 6.91
CA SER A 131 2.97 -11.33 7.06
C SER A 131 1.54 -10.89 6.76
N THR A 132 1.11 -9.78 7.37
CA THR A 132 -0.23 -9.21 7.14
C THR A 132 -0.17 -7.70 6.97
N LEU A 133 -1.02 -7.18 6.09
CA LEU A 133 -1.28 -5.75 5.97
C LEU A 133 -2.74 -5.52 6.32
N THR A 134 -2.99 -4.83 7.44
CA THR A 134 -4.34 -4.52 7.90
C THR A 134 -4.65 -3.07 7.64
N VAL A 135 -5.74 -2.82 6.92
CA VAL A 135 -6.23 -1.48 6.57
C VAL A 135 -7.46 -1.22 7.42
N SER A 136 -7.41 -0.16 8.23
CA SER A 136 -8.42 0.12 9.25
C SER A 136 -8.87 1.58 9.19
N PRO A 137 -9.79 1.92 8.25
CA PRO A 137 -10.34 3.27 8.21
C PRO A 137 -10.90 3.68 9.57
N ASP A 138 -10.66 4.94 9.95
CA ASP A 138 -11.20 5.48 11.20
C ASP A 138 -12.50 6.24 10.91
N PRO A 139 -13.65 5.76 11.39
CA PRO A 139 -14.92 6.44 11.14
C PRO A 139 -15.00 7.83 11.79
N GLN A 140 -14.16 8.12 12.77
CA GLN A 140 -14.09 9.44 13.41
C GLN A 140 -13.25 10.44 12.61
N GLU A 141 -12.50 9.96 11.62
CA GLU A 141 -11.74 10.79 10.68
C GLU A 141 -12.18 10.46 9.26
N PRO A 142 -13.40 10.86 8.85
CA PRO A 142 -13.94 10.48 7.55
C PRO A 142 -13.18 11.17 6.42
N GLU A 143 -12.92 10.38 5.36
CA GLU A 143 -12.27 10.83 4.16
C GLU A 143 -13.15 10.54 2.94
N GLU A 144 -13.01 11.32 1.88
CA GLU A 144 -13.67 11.04 0.61
C GLU A 144 -13.29 9.65 0.11
N GLU A 145 -12.01 9.32 0.22
CA GLU A 145 -11.47 8.02 -0.13
C GLU A 145 -10.54 7.55 0.98
N TYR A 146 -10.88 6.41 1.61
CA TYR A 146 -9.99 5.74 2.54
C TYR A 146 -8.90 4.97 1.80
N TRP A 147 -9.29 4.30 0.72
CA TRP A 147 -8.37 3.51 -0.08
C TRP A 147 -8.93 3.28 -1.49
N GLN A 148 -8.03 3.00 -2.40
CA GLN A 148 -8.35 2.58 -3.77
C GLN A 148 -7.50 1.39 -4.15
N LEU A 149 -8.07 0.50 -4.94
CA LEU A 149 -7.39 -0.62 -5.58
C LEU A 149 -7.64 -0.50 -7.07
N PHE A 150 -6.59 -0.41 -7.88
CA PHE A 150 -6.74 -0.21 -9.31
C PHE A 150 -5.69 -0.96 -10.12
N SER A 151 -6.05 -1.29 -11.35
CA SER A 151 -5.19 -2.00 -12.30
C SER A 151 -4.46 -1.02 -13.20
N ASN A 152 -3.21 -1.33 -13.53
CA ASN A 152 -2.41 -0.60 -14.50
C ASN A 152 -2.27 -1.39 -15.83
N THR A 153 -3.07 -2.44 -16.01
CA THR A 153 -3.00 -3.29 -17.22
C THR A 153 -3.96 -2.87 -18.33
N GLY A 154 -4.68 -1.74 -18.14
CA GLY A 154 -5.57 -1.19 -19.17
C GLY A 154 -7.00 -1.75 -19.17
N ASP A 155 -7.35 -2.63 -18.22
CA ASP A 155 -8.69 -3.22 -18.14
C ASP A 155 -9.69 -2.37 -17.36
N GLY A 156 -9.27 -1.21 -16.83
CA GLY A 156 -10.14 -0.27 -16.15
C GLY A 156 -10.61 -0.67 -14.75
N MET A 157 -10.07 -1.76 -14.18
CA MET A 157 -10.46 -2.16 -12.82
C MET A 157 -10.08 -1.06 -11.83
N LYS A 158 -11.07 -0.58 -11.07
CA LYS A 158 -10.88 0.40 -10.01
C LYS A 158 -12.01 0.24 -9.00
N VAL A 159 -11.64 -0.02 -7.75
CA VAL A 159 -12.58 -0.08 -6.63
C VAL A 159 -11.98 0.68 -5.45
N GLY A 160 -12.80 1.04 -4.50
CA GLY A 160 -12.34 1.75 -3.32
C GLY A 160 -13.40 1.81 -2.24
N ALA A 161 -13.11 2.57 -1.21
CA ALA A 161 -14.04 2.88 -0.15
C ALA A 161 -13.75 4.27 0.41
N GLY A 162 -14.77 4.95 0.84
CA GLY A 162 -14.69 6.24 1.51
C GLY A 162 -15.87 6.41 2.45
N ARG A 163 -16.06 7.63 2.93
CA ARG A 163 -17.16 7.94 3.85
C ARG A 163 -18.54 7.64 3.25
N GLY A 164 -18.65 7.60 1.93
CA GLY A 164 -19.88 7.26 1.22
C GLY A 164 -20.10 5.77 1.00
N GLY A 165 -19.20 4.92 1.45
CA GLY A 165 -19.27 3.47 1.28
C GLY A 165 -18.28 2.95 0.26
N TYR A 166 -18.51 1.73 -0.22
CA TYR A 166 -17.70 1.15 -1.30
C TYR A 166 -17.97 1.86 -2.63
N MET A 167 -16.91 2.03 -3.42
CA MET A 167 -16.94 2.64 -4.75
C MET A 167 -16.44 1.63 -5.78
N HIS A 168 -17.10 1.61 -6.91
CA HIS A 168 -16.76 0.70 -8.03
C HIS A 168 -16.48 1.46 -9.32
#